data_e9a72783e4ea3f579fd208178f8ef9d7
#
_entry.id   e9a72783e4ea3f579fd208178f8ef9d7
#
_cell.length_a   1.000
_cell.length_b   1.000
_cell.length_c   1.000
_cell.angle_alpha   90.00
_cell.angle_beta   90.00
_cell.angle_gamma   90.00
#
_symmetry.space_group_name_H-M   'P 1'
#
loop_
_entity.id
_entity.type
_entity.pdbx_description
1 polymer ?
#
loop_
_entity_poly.entity_id
_entity_poly.type
_entity_poly.pdbx_seq_one_letter_code
_entity_poly.pdbx_strand_id
1 'polypeptide(L)'
;MTIDEIKSVSIVQFLETEGYQYAYIHRGNYWYLSPFRAESSPSFNVSPTKNLWNDFGASSGGNIINLVQKMHPSWNNHQVLTYLEQQIKNHNLKYAEDYEAMTKEQQRRNAWNESHIAEKGNERKSITFIDRISKLSHPNLKRYILQRRVDFEVAQEFCKEIHYHINDKHYYAIAFENVDGGMEIRNKYCKRSIGKKTISVIKPNGESHSECCIFEGFFDMLTYASIRKWMMDIQLCVENDCDYIVLNSISNIKTALPYIQNYNAIH
;
A
#
# COMPACT_ATOMS: atom_id res chain seq x y z
N MET A 1 27.98 -16.98 2.06
CA MET A 1 26.83 -17.91 1.86
C MET A 1 27.20 -18.98 0.84
N THR A 2 26.67 -20.18 0.96
CA THR A 2 26.82 -21.20 -0.08
C THR A 2 25.90 -20.91 -1.28
N ILE A 3 26.21 -21.48 -2.43
CA ILE A 3 25.39 -21.33 -3.64
C ILE A 3 23.96 -21.88 -3.40
N ASP A 4 23.83 -22.96 -2.64
CA ASP A 4 22.54 -23.57 -2.36
C ASP A 4 21.70 -22.76 -1.37
N GLU A 5 22.33 -22.12 -0.39
CA GLU A 5 21.65 -21.12 0.45
C GLU A 5 21.11 -19.95 -0.38
N ILE A 6 21.89 -19.41 -1.32
CA ILE A 6 21.45 -18.35 -2.21
C ILE A 6 20.28 -18.81 -3.08
N LYS A 7 20.34 -20.01 -3.66
CA LYS A 7 19.26 -20.56 -4.48
C LYS A 7 17.97 -20.80 -3.71
N SER A 8 18.04 -21.03 -2.40
CA SER A 8 16.87 -21.27 -1.56
C SER A 8 16.16 -19.98 -1.13
N VAL A 9 16.75 -18.80 -1.38
CA VAL A 9 16.12 -17.50 -1.08
C VAL A 9 14.91 -17.26 -1.97
N SER A 10 13.82 -16.73 -1.40
CA SER A 10 12.55 -16.50 -2.08
C SER A 10 12.69 -15.54 -3.27
N ILE A 11 12.42 -16.03 -4.47
CA ILE A 11 12.37 -15.21 -5.69
C ILE A 11 11.22 -14.19 -5.60
N VAL A 12 10.08 -14.54 -5.01
CA VAL A 12 8.95 -13.63 -4.84
C VAL A 12 9.36 -12.45 -3.98
N GLN A 13 9.95 -12.71 -2.80
CA GLN A 13 10.40 -11.63 -1.90
C GLN A 13 11.52 -10.79 -2.54
N PHE A 14 12.46 -11.42 -3.25
CA PHE A 14 13.51 -10.70 -3.99
C PHE A 14 12.91 -9.73 -5.01
N LEU A 15 11.98 -10.17 -5.84
CA LEU A 15 11.29 -9.30 -6.82
C LEU A 15 10.55 -8.14 -6.15
N GLU A 16 9.91 -8.36 -5.01
CA GLU A 16 9.27 -7.30 -4.22
C GLU A 16 10.28 -6.23 -3.77
N THR A 17 11.46 -6.65 -3.31
CA THR A 17 12.52 -5.70 -2.89
C THR A 17 13.11 -4.93 -4.06
N GLU A 18 13.15 -5.52 -5.26
CA GLU A 18 13.55 -4.87 -6.51
C GLU A 18 12.44 -3.99 -7.11
N GLY A 19 11.27 -3.90 -6.46
CA GLY A 19 10.16 -3.06 -6.88
C GLY A 19 9.19 -3.69 -7.87
N TYR A 20 9.36 -4.97 -8.20
CA TYR A 20 8.43 -5.70 -9.07
C TYR A 20 7.23 -6.21 -8.28
N GLN A 21 6.03 -5.85 -8.71
CA GLN A 21 4.79 -6.34 -8.14
C GLN A 21 4.14 -7.36 -9.06
N TYR A 22 3.60 -8.44 -8.49
CA TYR A 22 2.82 -9.39 -9.28
C TYR A 22 1.47 -8.80 -9.68
N ALA A 23 1.01 -9.12 -10.88
CA ALA A 23 -0.29 -8.69 -11.38
C ALA A 23 -1.43 -9.53 -10.78
N TYR A 24 -1.22 -10.84 -10.65
CA TYR A 24 -2.19 -11.78 -10.06
C TYR A 24 -1.52 -13.09 -9.66
N ILE A 25 -2.25 -13.91 -8.86
CA ILE A 25 -1.86 -15.27 -8.53
C ILE A 25 -2.80 -16.23 -9.27
N HIS A 26 -2.22 -17.21 -9.99
CA HIS A 26 -2.99 -18.26 -10.65
C HIS A 26 -2.39 -19.63 -10.37
N ARG A 27 -3.19 -20.57 -9.88
CA ARG A 27 -2.77 -21.94 -9.50
C ARG A 27 -1.53 -21.98 -8.61
N GLY A 28 -1.45 -21.04 -7.65
CA GLY A 28 -0.32 -20.94 -6.71
C GLY A 28 0.95 -20.30 -7.28
N ASN A 29 0.98 -19.88 -8.53
CA ASN A 29 2.10 -19.15 -9.14
C ASN A 29 1.81 -17.65 -9.18
N TYR A 30 2.83 -16.85 -8.93
CA TYR A 30 2.80 -15.39 -9.01
C TYR A 30 3.10 -14.95 -10.43
N TRP A 31 2.24 -14.15 -11.04
CA TRP A 31 2.36 -13.68 -12.41
C TRP A 31 2.72 -12.20 -12.48
N TYR A 32 3.77 -11.87 -13.20
CA TYR A 32 4.34 -10.53 -13.34
C TYR A 32 4.39 -10.11 -14.80
N LEU A 33 4.46 -8.81 -15.05
CA LEU A 33 5.07 -8.31 -16.28
C LEU A 33 6.55 -8.68 -16.27
N SER A 34 7.12 -9.01 -17.42
CA SER A 34 8.52 -9.45 -17.48
C SER A 34 9.48 -8.37 -16.98
N PRO A 35 10.40 -8.68 -16.06
CA PRO A 35 11.45 -7.75 -15.64
C PRO A 35 12.50 -7.46 -16.71
N PHE A 36 12.41 -8.11 -17.87
CA PHE A 36 13.43 -8.04 -18.92
C PHE A 36 13.00 -7.20 -20.13
N ARG A 37 11.72 -6.85 -20.24
CA ARG A 37 11.15 -6.07 -21.34
C ARG A 37 9.86 -5.38 -20.94
N ALA A 38 9.49 -4.36 -21.71
CA ALA A 38 8.17 -3.75 -21.61
C ALA A 38 7.12 -4.65 -22.27
N GLU A 39 6.04 -4.97 -21.57
CA GLU A 39 4.90 -5.73 -22.08
C GLU A 39 3.61 -5.28 -21.36
N SER A 40 2.46 -5.52 -22.00
CA SER A 40 1.14 -5.14 -21.46
C SER A 40 0.39 -6.30 -20.78
N SER A 41 0.84 -7.53 -21.00
CA SER A 41 0.22 -8.74 -20.45
C SER A 41 1.25 -9.55 -19.67
N PRO A 42 0.93 -9.98 -18.44
CA PRO A 42 1.87 -10.76 -17.63
C PRO A 42 2.25 -12.08 -18.31
N SER A 43 3.53 -12.28 -18.55
CA SER A 43 4.08 -13.48 -19.17
C SER A 43 5.23 -14.12 -18.37
N PHE A 44 5.64 -13.49 -17.30
CA PHE A 44 6.64 -14.00 -16.37
C PHE A 44 5.97 -14.56 -15.13
N ASN A 45 6.29 -15.80 -14.74
CA ASN A 45 5.75 -16.36 -13.53
C ASN A 45 6.83 -16.90 -12.58
N VAL A 46 6.49 -16.93 -11.30
CA VAL A 46 7.31 -17.54 -10.24
C VAL A 46 6.47 -18.60 -9.54
N SER A 47 7.01 -19.81 -9.45
CA SER A 47 6.48 -20.87 -8.59
C SER A 47 7.15 -20.77 -7.21
N PRO A 48 6.46 -20.34 -6.15
CA PRO A 48 7.07 -20.21 -4.83
C PRO A 48 7.47 -21.57 -4.25
N THR A 49 6.67 -22.62 -4.49
CA THR A 49 6.92 -23.99 -4.01
C THR A 49 8.19 -24.62 -4.62
N LYS A 50 8.48 -24.31 -5.90
CA LYS A 50 9.69 -24.79 -6.58
C LYS A 50 10.82 -23.79 -6.47
N ASN A 51 10.54 -22.57 -6.06
CA ASN A 51 11.42 -21.40 -6.08
C ASN A 51 12.12 -21.22 -7.45
N LEU A 52 11.32 -21.31 -8.51
CA LEU A 52 11.76 -21.16 -9.90
C LEU A 52 10.87 -20.14 -10.61
N TRP A 53 11.48 -19.43 -11.55
CA TRP A 53 10.77 -18.53 -12.45
C TRP A 53 10.74 -19.08 -13.88
N ASN A 54 9.76 -18.65 -14.65
CA ASN A 54 9.64 -18.92 -16.07
C ASN A 54 9.07 -17.71 -16.81
N ASP A 55 9.72 -17.31 -17.88
CA ASP A 55 9.28 -16.25 -18.79
C ASP A 55 8.80 -16.89 -20.08
N PHE A 56 7.51 -16.96 -20.27
CA PHE A 56 6.89 -17.57 -21.45
C PHE A 56 7.15 -16.77 -22.72
N GLY A 57 7.26 -15.44 -22.62
CA GLY A 57 7.54 -14.60 -23.77
C GLY A 57 8.96 -14.71 -24.29
N ALA A 58 9.92 -15.13 -23.44
CA ALA A 58 11.33 -15.32 -23.82
C ALA A 58 11.75 -16.79 -23.82
N SER A 59 10.84 -17.73 -23.54
CA SER A 59 11.10 -19.18 -23.44
C SER A 59 12.31 -19.48 -22.53
N SER A 60 12.40 -18.82 -21.39
CA SER A 60 13.54 -18.91 -20.47
C SER A 60 13.07 -19.00 -19.03
N GLY A 61 13.87 -19.66 -18.19
CA GLY A 61 13.52 -19.85 -16.79
C GLY A 61 14.75 -20.24 -15.96
N GLY A 62 14.56 -20.35 -14.65
CA GLY A 62 15.63 -20.76 -13.76
C GLY A 62 15.41 -20.42 -12.29
N ASN A 63 16.49 -20.43 -11.52
CA ASN A 63 16.53 -20.01 -10.13
C ASN A 63 16.89 -18.52 -9.99
N ILE A 64 17.03 -18.03 -8.75
CA ILE A 64 17.33 -16.62 -8.46
C ILE A 64 18.67 -16.16 -9.08
N ILE A 65 19.69 -17.03 -9.17
CA ILE A 65 20.98 -16.67 -9.78
C ILE A 65 20.80 -16.42 -11.27
N ASN A 66 20.05 -17.31 -11.97
CA ASN A 66 19.72 -17.12 -13.39
C ASN A 66 18.87 -15.86 -13.62
N LEU A 67 17.98 -15.53 -12.69
CA LEU A 67 17.19 -14.32 -12.73
C LEU A 67 18.07 -13.08 -12.73
N VAL A 68 18.95 -12.94 -11.72
CA VAL A 68 19.84 -11.78 -11.60
C VAL A 68 20.84 -11.73 -12.75
N GLN A 69 21.37 -12.88 -13.18
CA GLN A 69 22.24 -12.94 -14.36
C GLN A 69 21.55 -12.40 -15.61
N LYS A 70 20.26 -12.69 -15.78
CA LYS A 70 19.48 -12.21 -16.92
C LYS A 70 19.09 -10.72 -16.77
N MET A 71 18.87 -10.24 -15.55
CA MET A 71 18.67 -8.81 -15.29
C MET A 71 19.94 -7.98 -15.56
N HIS A 72 21.12 -8.58 -15.36
CA HIS A 72 22.43 -7.96 -15.53
C HIS A 72 23.33 -8.79 -16.47
N PRO A 73 23.10 -8.77 -17.80
CA PRO A 73 23.78 -9.64 -18.74
C PRO A 73 25.32 -9.44 -18.81
N SER A 74 25.79 -8.25 -18.44
CA SER A 74 27.23 -7.91 -18.42
C SER A 74 27.98 -8.40 -17.18
N TRP A 75 27.26 -8.87 -16.15
CA TRP A 75 27.89 -9.30 -14.91
C TRP A 75 28.45 -10.72 -15.02
N ASN A 76 29.60 -10.94 -14.39
CA ASN A 76 30.11 -12.30 -14.19
C ASN A 76 29.46 -12.98 -12.98
N ASN A 77 29.65 -14.28 -12.83
CA ASN A 77 29.06 -15.06 -11.74
C ASN A 77 29.42 -14.51 -10.34
N HIS A 78 30.64 -14.03 -10.16
CA HIS A 78 31.09 -13.46 -8.88
C HIS A 78 30.30 -12.20 -8.53
N GLN A 79 30.08 -11.32 -9.49
CA GLN A 79 29.29 -10.08 -9.30
C GLN A 79 27.84 -10.40 -8.97
N VAL A 80 27.23 -11.39 -9.64
CA VAL A 80 25.87 -11.85 -9.37
C VAL A 80 25.73 -12.38 -7.93
N LEU A 81 26.67 -13.23 -7.51
CA LEU A 81 26.63 -13.80 -6.16
C LEU A 81 26.86 -12.76 -5.08
N THR A 82 27.83 -11.85 -5.29
CA THR A 82 28.09 -10.74 -4.36
C THR A 82 26.87 -9.83 -4.20
N TYR A 83 26.21 -9.51 -5.32
CA TYR A 83 24.99 -8.73 -5.31
C TYR A 83 23.88 -9.41 -4.51
N LEU A 84 23.61 -10.69 -4.80
CA LEU A 84 22.60 -11.47 -4.07
C LEU A 84 22.90 -11.53 -2.57
N GLU A 85 24.15 -11.77 -2.18
CA GLU A 85 24.53 -11.76 -0.76
C GLU A 85 24.28 -10.42 -0.08
N GLN A 86 24.51 -9.30 -0.79
CA GLN A 86 24.21 -7.96 -0.28
C GLN A 86 22.70 -7.75 -0.14
N GLN A 87 21.90 -8.12 -1.16
CA GLN A 87 20.44 -7.99 -1.10
C GLN A 87 19.84 -8.82 0.03
N ILE A 88 20.31 -10.05 0.19
CA ILE A 88 19.86 -10.94 1.27
C ILE A 88 20.10 -10.30 2.64
N LYS A 89 21.29 -9.74 2.87
CA LYS A 89 21.64 -9.07 4.14
C LYS A 89 20.87 -7.77 4.34
N ASN A 90 20.81 -6.91 3.33
CA ASN A 90 20.21 -5.57 3.43
C ASN A 90 18.69 -5.64 3.64
N HIS A 91 18.02 -6.59 3.01
CA HIS A 91 16.57 -6.71 3.04
C HIS A 91 16.08 -7.88 3.90
N ASN A 92 16.98 -8.60 4.57
CA ASN A 92 16.66 -9.77 5.41
C ASN A 92 15.75 -10.76 4.66
N LEU A 93 16.17 -11.09 3.42
CA LEU A 93 15.40 -12.00 2.58
C LEU A 93 15.33 -13.39 3.21
N LYS A 94 14.16 -13.99 3.17
CA LYS A 94 13.87 -15.30 3.75
C LYS A 94 14.08 -16.42 2.72
N TYR A 95 14.29 -17.63 3.19
CA TYR A 95 14.20 -18.80 2.34
C TYR A 95 12.77 -18.97 1.80
N ALA A 96 12.63 -19.59 0.65
CA ALA A 96 11.35 -19.69 -0.04
C ALA A 96 10.29 -20.42 0.81
N GLU A 97 10.67 -21.46 1.52
CA GLU A 97 9.79 -22.21 2.42
C GLU A 97 9.27 -21.35 3.58
N ASP A 98 10.15 -20.58 4.22
CA ASP A 98 9.80 -19.68 5.32
C ASP A 98 8.91 -18.53 4.84
N TYR A 99 9.23 -17.95 3.67
CA TYR A 99 8.45 -16.89 3.09
C TYR A 99 7.06 -17.38 2.68
N GLU A 100 6.97 -18.57 2.08
CA GLU A 100 5.69 -19.17 1.71
C GLU A 100 4.84 -19.52 2.95
N ALA A 101 5.48 -20.05 4.01
CA ALA A 101 4.80 -20.32 5.28
C ALA A 101 4.25 -19.03 5.92
N MET A 102 5.06 -17.96 5.96
CA MET A 102 4.62 -16.64 6.45
C MET A 102 3.46 -16.09 5.62
N THR A 103 3.54 -16.19 4.30
CA THR A 103 2.49 -15.69 3.40
C THR A 103 1.20 -16.49 3.57
N LYS A 104 1.27 -17.82 3.66
CA LYS A 104 0.12 -18.68 3.95
C LYS A 104 -0.50 -18.38 5.31
N GLU A 105 0.32 -18.18 6.34
CA GLU A 105 -0.17 -17.81 7.67
C GLU A 105 -0.85 -16.43 7.65
N GLN A 106 -0.27 -15.45 6.94
CA GLN A 106 -0.89 -14.14 6.76
C GLN A 106 -2.21 -14.23 6.00
N GLN A 107 -2.27 -15.06 4.94
CA GLN A 107 -3.49 -15.31 4.19
C GLN A 107 -4.53 -16.04 5.04
N ARG A 108 -4.13 -17.04 5.86
CA ARG A 108 -5.02 -17.72 6.81
C ARG A 108 -5.59 -16.74 7.84
N ARG A 109 -4.75 -15.86 8.39
CA ARG A 109 -5.20 -14.80 9.31
C ARG A 109 -6.17 -13.84 8.64
N ASN A 110 -5.89 -13.44 7.40
CA ASN A 110 -6.77 -12.57 6.64
C ASN A 110 -8.09 -13.29 6.30
N ALA A 111 -8.03 -14.53 5.80
CA ALA A 111 -9.20 -15.35 5.50
C ALA A 111 -10.00 -15.69 6.78
N TRP A 112 -9.32 -15.96 7.90
CA TRP A 112 -9.97 -16.13 9.20
C TRP A 112 -10.69 -14.85 9.62
N ASN A 113 -10.03 -13.69 9.48
CA ASN A 113 -10.64 -12.39 9.74
C ASN A 113 -11.83 -12.12 8.80
N GLU A 114 -11.69 -12.44 7.50
CA GLU A 114 -12.74 -12.27 6.50
C GLU A 114 -13.92 -13.24 6.72
N SER A 115 -13.65 -14.52 7.03
CA SER A 115 -14.69 -15.51 7.33
C SER A 115 -15.44 -15.17 8.62
N HIS A 116 -14.73 -14.71 9.66
CA HIS A 116 -15.35 -14.25 10.90
C HIS A 116 -16.10 -12.92 10.74
N ILE A 117 -15.75 -12.13 9.72
CA ILE A 117 -16.53 -10.96 9.31
C ILE A 117 -17.77 -11.41 8.51
N ALA A 118 -17.65 -12.44 7.66
CA ALA A 118 -18.76 -12.97 6.84
C ALA A 118 -19.76 -13.81 7.65
N GLU A 119 -19.29 -14.66 8.59
CA GLU A 119 -20.17 -15.41 9.49
C GLU A 119 -20.93 -14.51 10.47
N LYS A 120 -20.36 -13.35 10.82
CA LYS A 120 -21.07 -12.30 11.59
C LYS A 120 -22.02 -11.46 10.74
N GLY A 121 -22.04 -11.63 9.42
CA GLY A 121 -22.97 -10.94 8.50
C GLY A 121 -24.43 -11.35 8.68
N ASN A 122 -24.73 -12.42 9.43
CA ASN A 122 -26.08 -12.85 9.75
C ASN A 122 -26.50 -12.74 11.22
N GLU A 123 -25.57 -12.37 12.14
CA GLU A 123 -25.95 -12.09 13.51
C GLU A 123 -25.10 -10.94 14.11
N ARG A 124 -25.77 -9.81 14.35
CA ARG A 124 -25.34 -8.60 15.04
C ARG A 124 -24.26 -7.82 14.27
N LYS A 125 -24.66 -6.72 13.66
CA LYS A 125 -23.76 -5.59 13.36
C LYS A 125 -22.93 -5.36 14.61
N SER A 126 -21.62 -5.69 14.56
CA SER A 126 -20.73 -5.38 15.67
C SER A 126 -20.71 -3.85 15.80
N ILE A 127 -21.36 -3.35 16.82
CA ILE A 127 -21.48 -1.92 17.05
C ILE A 127 -20.08 -1.46 17.41
N THR A 128 -19.53 -0.56 16.60
CA THR A 128 -18.27 0.12 16.91
C THR A 128 -18.64 1.35 17.75
N PHE A 129 -18.14 1.41 18.95
CA PHE A 129 -18.30 2.55 19.84
C PHE A 129 -17.04 3.39 19.80
N ILE A 130 -17.21 4.69 19.59
CA ILE A 130 -16.10 5.66 19.65
C ILE A 130 -15.94 6.07 21.10
N ASP A 131 -14.77 5.79 21.66
CA ASP A 131 -14.45 6.16 23.05
C ASP A 131 -13.96 7.61 23.14
N ARG A 132 -13.11 8.01 22.18
CA ARG A 132 -12.51 9.34 22.15
C ARG A 132 -11.99 9.69 20.77
N ILE A 133 -12.15 10.97 20.42
CA ILE A 133 -11.45 11.60 19.28
C ILE A 133 -10.60 12.73 19.86
N SER A 134 -9.33 12.79 19.46
CA SER A 134 -8.38 13.77 19.97
C SER A 134 -7.39 14.19 18.91
N LYS A 135 -6.54 15.17 19.21
CA LYS A 135 -5.42 15.53 18.34
C LYS A 135 -4.49 14.31 18.19
N LEU A 136 -4.04 14.09 16.96
CA LEU A 136 -3.15 12.98 16.61
C LEU A 136 -1.81 13.13 17.34
N SER A 137 -1.50 12.20 18.25
CA SER A 137 -0.33 12.26 19.13
C SER A 137 0.29 10.91 19.49
N HIS A 138 -0.46 9.82 19.33
CA HIS A 138 -0.04 8.48 19.75
C HIS A 138 1.27 8.05 19.07
N PRO A 139 2.31 7.62 19.82
CA PRO A 139 3.64 7.33 19.27
C PRO A 139 3.67 6.31 18.14
N ASN A 140 2.84 5.25 18.24
CA ASN A 140 2.77 4.23 17.19
C ASN A 140 2.11 4.76 15.91
N LEU A 141 1.13 5.65 16.01
CA LEU A 141 0.52 6.30 14.85
C LEU A 141 1.50 7.28 14.22
N LYS A 142 2.22 8.07 15.01
CA LYS A 142 3.31 8.92 14.53
C LYS A 142 4.36 8.12 13.78
N ARG A 143 4.82 7.00 14.35
CA ARG A 143 5.79 6.11 13.68
C ARG A 143 5.23 5.57 12.36
N TYR A 144 3.97 5.15 12.33
CA TYR A 144 3.33 4.65 11.11
C TYR A 144 3.25 5.73 10.02
N ILE A 145 2.91 6.98 10.35
CA ILE A 145 2.87 8.11 9.43
C ILE A 145 4.26 8.36 8.83
N LEU A 146 5.30 8.43 9.69
CA LEU A 146 6.67 8.63 9.24
C LEU A 146 7.19 7.49 8.37
N GLN A 147 6.82 6.23 8.67
CA GLN A 147 7.13 5.08 7.81
C GLN A 147 6.48 5.18 6.43
N ARG A 148 5.34 5.87 6.33
CA ARG A 148 4.65 6.17 5.07
C ARG A 148 5.22 7.40 4.37
N ARG A 149 6.29 8.00 4.90
CA ARG A 149 6.93 9.21 4.38
C ARG A 149 5.98 10.42 4.29
N VAL A 150 5.04 10.49 5.21
CA VAL A 150 4.14 11.63 5.37
C VAL A 150 4.66 12.52 6.48
N ASP A 151 4.61 13.83 6.28
CA ASP A 151 4.93 14.83 7.30
C ASP A 151 3.93 14.72 8.46
N PHE A 152 4.45 14.68 9.69
CA PHE A 152 3.58 14.46 10.84
C PHE A 152 2.71 15.68 11.17
N GLU A 153 3.19 16.90 10.94
CA GLU A 153 2.42 18.12 11.15
C GLU A 153 1.29 18.23 10.13
N VAL A 154 1.56 17.88 8.85
CA VAL A 154 0.52 17.76 7.82
C VAL A 154 -0.54 16.73 8.23
N ALA A 155 -0.11 15.56 8.73
CA ALA A 155 -1.07 14.57 9.21
C ALA A 155 -1.87 15.07 10.43
N GLN A 156 -1.29 15.88 11.32
CA GLN A 156 -2.00 16.47 12.47
C GLN A 156 -3.00 17.55 12.05
N GLU A 157 -2.75 18.23 10.94
CA GLU A 157 -3.66 19.24 10.39
C GLU A 157 -4.95 18.61 9.87
N PHE A 158 -4.83 17.55 9.09
CA PHE A 158 -5.97 16.94 8.38
C PHE A 158 -6.58 15.73 9.07
N CYS A 159 -5.91 15.13 10.05
CA CYS A 159 -6.35 13.91 10.71
C CYS A 159 -6.46 14.06 12.22
N LYS A 160 -7.31 13.22 12.79
CA LYS A 160 -7.47 13.08 14.25
C LYS A 160 -7.00 11.70 14.69
N GLU A 161 -6.82 11.52 15.97
CA GLU A 161 -6.65 10.24 16.64
C GLU A 161 -7.99 9.77 17.17
N ILE A 162 -8.37 8.54 16.82
CA ILE A 162 -9.59 7.92 17.33
C ILE A 162 -9.24 6.73 18.22
N HIS A 163 -9.88 6.64 19.37
CA HIS A 163 -9.96 5.45 20.21
C HIS A 163 -11.38 4.90 20.13
N TYR A 164 -11.50 3.61 19.91
CA TYR A 164 -12.79 2.96 19.73
C TYR A 164 -12.71 1.51 20.22
N HIS A 165 -13.86 0.93 20.52
CA HIS A 165 -13.94 -0.49 20.85
C HIS A 165 -14.96 -1.22 19.97
N ILE A 166 -14.67 -2.49 19.77
CA ILE A 166 -15.55 -3.45 19.13
C ILE A 166 -15.70 -4.61 20.11
N ASN A 167 -16.90 -4.82 20.62
CA ASN A 167 -17.12 -5.67 21.79
C ASN A 167 -16.20 -5.18 22.94
N ASP A 168 -15.45 -6.06 23.59
CA ASP A 168 -14.57 -5.74 24.73
C ASP A 168 -13.11 -5.38 24.30
N LYS A 169 -12.85 -5.22 22.99
CA LYS A 169 -11.50 -4.94 22.48
C LYS A 169 -11.35 -3.48 22.09
N HIS A 170 -10.38 -2.81 22.69
CA HIS A 170 -10.03 -1.43 22.42
C HIS A 170 -8.98 -1.29 21.33
N TYR A 171 -9.18 -0.29 20.49
CA TYR A 171 -8.34 0.01 19.34
C TYR A 171 -8.07 1.51 19.22
N TYR A 172 -7.03 1.87 18.51
CA TYR A 172 -6.74 3.24 18.13
C TYR A 172 -6.28 3.33 16.68
N ALA A 173 -6.59 4.43 16.02
CA ALA A 173 -6.25 4.65 14.62
C ALA A 173 -6.13 6.14 14.29
N ILE A 174 -5.56 6.44 13.13
CA ILE A 174 -5.68 7.73 12.44
C ILE A 174 -7.09 7.77 11.87
N ALA A 175 -7.80 8.86 12.09
CA ALA A 175 -9.15 9.10 11.56
C ALA A 175 -9.14 10.30 10.63
N PHE A 176 -9.72 10.12 9.46
CA PHE A 176 -9.93 11.13 8.44
C PHE A 176 -11.43 11.26 8.15
N GLU A 177 -11.99 12.41 8.42
CA GLU A 177 -13.42 12.66 8.40
C GLU A 177 -13.92 12.89 6.96
N ASN A 178 -15.14 12.45 6.68
CA ASN A 178 -15.81 12.66 5.40
C ASN A 178 -17.00 13.64 5.53
N VAL A 179 -17.58 14.04 4.40
CA VAL A 179 -18.65 15.08 4.36
C VAL A 179 -19.94 14.69 5.10
N ASP A 180 -20.16 13.42 5.40
CA ASP A 180 -21.34 12.91 6.11
C ASP A 180 -21.02 12.56 7.58
N GLY A 181 -19.87 13.01 8.13
CA GLY A 181 -19.45 12.73 9.51
C GLY A 181 -18.98 11.30 9.76
N GLY A 182 -18.86 10.48 8.73
CA GLY A 182 -18.16 9.20 8.81
C GLY A 182 -16.65 9.40 8.79
N MET A 183 -15.89 8.36 9.10
CA MET A 183 -14.43 8.43 9.17
C MET A 183 -13.78 7.25 8.46
N GLU A 184 -12.79 7.55 7.63
CA GLU A 184 -11.82 6.55 7.20
C GLU A 184 -10.75 6.40 8.27
N ILE A 185 -10.55 5.18 8.78
CA ILE A 185 -9.58 4.92 9.84
C ILE A 185 -8.46 4.02 9.36
N ARG A 186 -7.25 4.35 9.79
CA ARG A 186 -6.04 3.65 9.39
C ARG A 186 -5.03 3.52 10.52
N ASN A 187 -4.44 2.36 10.64
CA ASN A 187 -3.20 2.13 11.36
C ASN A 187 -2.38 1.05 10.64
N LYS A 188 -1.27 0.60 11.23
CA LYS A 188 -0.43 -0.44 10.63
C LYS A 188 -1.18 -1.74 10.28
N TYR A 189 -2.26 -2.05 11.01
CA TYR A 189 -2.96 -3.35 10.96
C TYR A 189 -4.37 -3.25 10.39
N CYS A 190 -4.90 -2.05 10.21
CA CYS A 190 -6.32 -1.84 9.90
C CYS A 190 -6.52 -0.74 8.88
N LYS A 191 -7.37 -1.03 7.88
CA LYS A 191 -7.99 -0.06 6.97
C LYS A 191 -9.48 -0.33 6.97
N ARG A 192 -10.28 0.59 7.49
CA ARG A 192 -11.74 0.46 7.54
C ARG A 192 -12.40 1.83 7.67
N SER A 193 -13.73 1.85 7.55
CA SER A 193 -14.54 3.06 7.78
C SER A 193 -15.39 2.87 9.02
N ILE A 194 -15.67 3.97 9.73
CA ILE A 194 -16.67 4.07 10.79
C ILE A 194 -17.76 5.04 10.30
N GLY A 195 -19.02 4.63 10.41
CA GLY A 195 -20.13 5.40 9.87
C GLY A 195 -20.28 5.25 8.35
N LYS A 196 -20.92 6.25 7.72
CA LYS A 196 -21.17 6.25 6.27
C LYS A 196 -19.86 6.48 5.51
N LYS A 197 -19.62 5.66 4.50
CA LYS A 197 -18.46 5.81 3.62
C LYS A 197 -18.81 6.70 2.44
N THR A 198 -18.16 7.86 2.35
CA THR A 198 -18.35 8.84 1.29
C THR A 198 -17.06 9.63 1.07
N ILE A 199 -17.11 10.65 0.23
CA ILE A 199 -15.97 11.53 -0.07
C ILE A 199 -15.63 12.45 1.10
N SER A 200 -14.41 12.95 1.11
CA SER A 200 -14.00 14.08 1.95
C SER A 200 -13.67 15.29 1.09
N VAL A 201 -14.07 16.47 1.53
CA VAL A 201 -13.76 17.75 0.87
C VAL A 201 -12.99 18.58 1.87
N ILE A 202 -11.77 18.96 1.53
CA ILE A 202 -10.86 19.72 2.37
C ILE A 202 -10.62 21.08 1.72
N LYS A 203 -10.78 22.12 2.50
CA LYS A 203 -10.45 23.48 2.13
C LYS A 203 -9.24 23.92 2.97
N PRO A 204 -8.03 23.89 2.42
CA PRO A 204 -6.86 24.33 3.14
C PRO A 204 -7.06 25.76 3.67
N ASN A 205 -6.63 25.99 4.92
CA ASN A 205 -6.82 27.29 5.61
C ASN A 205 -8.28 27.75 5.76
N GLY A 206 -9.27 26.89 5.45
CA GLY A 206 -10.70 27.23 5.52
C GLY A 206 -11.22 28.07 4.35
N GLU A 207 -10.38 28.34 3.36
CA GLU A 207 -10.72 29.11 2.16
C GLU A 207 -11.11 28.19 0.99
N SER A 208 -12.03 28.66 0.15
CA SER A 208 -12.41 27.94 -1.08
C SER A 208 -11.55 28.42 -2.24
N HIS A 209 -10.99 27.48 -2.98
CA HIS A 209 -10.16 27.77 -4.15
C HIS A 209 -10.92 27.52 -5.45
N SER A 210 -10.42 28.08 -6.54
CA SER A 210 -11.01 27.90 -7.89
C SER A 210 -10.61 26.59 -8.56
N GLU A 211 -9.65 25.89 -7.99
CA GLU A 211 -9.11 24.64 -8.50
C GLU A 211 -9.16 23.54 -7.42
N CYS A 212 -9.23 22.28 -7.83
CA CYS A 212 -9.16 21.17 -6.88
C CYS A 212 -8.24 20.04 -7.36
N CYS A 213 -7.66 19.34 -6.37
CA CYS A 213 -6.92 18.08 -6.57
C CYS A 213 -7.77 16.91 -6.07
N ILE A 214 -7.85 15.84 -6.88
CA ILE A 214 -8.61 14.63 -6.53
C ILE A 214 -7.66 13.50 -6.17
N PHE A 215 -7.96 12.82 -5.06
CA PHE A 215 -7.16 11.70 -4.55
C PHE A 215 -8.05 10.46 -4.32
N GLU A 216 -7.51 9.26 -4.57
CA GLU A 216 -8.23 8.02 -4.27
C GLU A 216 -8.38 7.82 -2.75
N GLY A 217 -7.34 8.08 -1.98
CA GLY A 217 -7.33 7.91 -0.55
C GLY A 217 -6.63 9.03 0.21
N PHE A 218 -6.93 9.15 1.50
CA PHE A 218 -6.41 10.26 2.29
C PHE A 218 -4.89 10.22 2.50
N PHE A 219 -4.24 9.05 2.43
CA PHE A 219 -2.79 8.99 2.49
C PHE A 219 -2.13 9.54 1.23
N ASP A 220 -2.78 9.44 0.08
CA ASP A 220 -2.29 10.04 -1.17
C ASP A 220 -2.34 11.55 -1.09
N MET A 221 -3.44 12.09 -0.56
CA MET A 221 -3.59 13.52 -0.26
C MET A 221 -2.56 14.00 0.76
N LEU A 222 -2.35 13.25 1.88
CA LEU A 222 -1.34 13.61 2.88
C LEU A 222 0.08 13.60 2.31
N THR A 223 0.38 12.65 1.42
CA THR A 223 1.67 12.58 0.72
C THR A 223 1.86 13.81 -0.17
N TYR A 224 0.86 14.15 -0.97
CA TYR A 224 0.87 15.34 -1.81
C TYR A 224 1.05 16.62 -0.98
N ALA A 225 0.28 16.81 0.09
CA ALA A 225 0.40 17.96 0.99
C ALA A 225 1.78 18.03 1.68
N SER A 226 2.38 16.87 2.01
CA SER A 226 3.73 16.80 2.56
C SER A 226 4.79 17.22 1.55
N ILE A 227 4.67 16.75 0.29
CA ILE A 227 5.58 17.15 -0.81
C ILE A 227 5.47 18.66 -1.03
N ARG A 228 4.25 19.18 -1.10
CA ARG A 228 4.00 20.62 -1.28
C ARG A 228 4.62 21.46 -0.15
N LYS A 229 4.55 20.99 1.10
CA LYS A 229 5.17 21.66 2.26
C LYS A 229 6.70 21.68 2.18
N TRP A 230 7.33 20.59 1.75
CA TRP A 230 8.78 20.46 1.77
C TRP A 230 9.49 20.99 0.53
N MET A 231 8.79 21.01 -0.60
CA MET A 231 9.39 21.16 -1.92
C MET A 231 8.62 22.16 -2.76
N MET A 232 8.60 23.43 -2.31
CA MET A 232 7.91 24.53 -2.99
C MET A 232 8.36 24.77 -4.45
N ASP A 233 9.50 24.19 -4.88
CA ASP A 233 10.09 24.37 -6.21
C ASP A 233 9.90 23.19 -7.18
N ILE A 234 9.14 22.15 -6.84
CA ILE A 234 9.02 20.99 -7.72
C ILE A 234 7.74 21.06 -8.55
N GLN A 235 7.89 20.92 -9.88
CA GLN A 235 6.84 20.75 -10.88
C GLN A 235 5.88 19.54 -10.65
N LEU A 236 5.95 18.89 -9.48
CA LEU A 236 5.10 17.77 -9.10
C LEU A 236 3.80 18.20 -8.39
N CYS A 237 3.71 19.46 -7.99
CA CYS A 237 2.54 20.01 -7.33
C CYS A 237 1.92 21.12 -8.20
N VAL A 238 0.63 21.29 -8.08
CA VAL A 238 -0.07 22.42 -8.71
C VAL A 238 0.45 23.72 -8.10
N GLU A 239 0.73 24.72 -8.94
CA GLU A 239 1.28 26.02 -8.48
C GLU A 239 0.29 26.76 -7.58
N ASN A 240 -1.00 26.75 -7.97
CA ASN A 240 -2.06 27.45 -7.25
C ASN A 240 -2.50 26.67 -5.99
N ASP A 241 -3.07 27.40 -5.05
CA ASP A 241 -3.77 26.78 -3.93
C ASP A 241 -5.05 26.09 -4.41
N CYS A 242 -5.26 24.87 -3.97
CA CYS A 242 -6.36 24.01 -4.42
C CYS A 242 -7.13 23.45 -3.22
N ASP A 243 -8.42 23.23 -3.41
CA ASP A 243 -9.21 22.38 -2.54
C ASP A 243 -8.83 20.91 -2.80
N TYR A 244 -8.98 20.04 -1.79
CA TYR A 244 -8.71 18.61 -1.94
C TYR A 244 -10.00 17.82 -1.84
N ILE A 245 -10.22 16.94 -2.82
CA ILE A 245 -11.33 16.00 -2.82
C ILE A 245 -10.75 14.58 -2.72
N VAL A 246 -11.07 13.90 -1.63
CA VAL A 246 -10.63 12.52 -1.40
C VAL A 246 -11.82 11.60 -1.59
N LEU A 247 -11.71 10.69 -2.55
CA LEU A 247 -12.78 9.77 -2.90
C LEU A 247 -13.04 8.72 -1.81
N ASN A 248 -12.01 8.37 -1.01
CA ASN A 248 -12.03 7.29 -0.03
C ASN A 248 -12.34 5.89 -0.63
N SER A 249 -12.77 5.85 -1.87
CA SER A 249 -12.93 4.68 -2.74
C SER A 249 -13.26 5.15 -4.15
N ILE A 250 -12.74 4.50 -5.16
CA ILE A 250 -13.07 4.76 -6.58
C ILE A 250 -14.60 4.70 -6.82
N SER A 251 -15.32 3.85 -6.09
CA SER A 251 -16.78 3.75 -6.19
C SER A 251 -17.52 5.06 -5.87
N ASN A 252 -16.89 5.98 -5.16
CA ASN A 252 -17.47 7.26 -4.77
C ASN A 252 -17.30 8.38 -5.82
N ILE A 253 -16.72 8.06 -7.00
CA ILE A 253 -16.53 9.07 -8.06
C ILE A 253 -17.84 9.78 -8.45
N LYS A 254 -18.94 9.03 -8.52
CA LYS A 254 -20.26 9.59 -8.83
C LYS A 254 -20.74 10.58 -7.76
N THR A 255 -20.41 10.33 -6.50
CA THR A 255 -20.73 11.19 -5.37
C THR A 255 -19.88 12.47 -5.39
N ALA A 256 -18.67 12.42 -5.96
CA ALA A 256 -17.78 13.57 -6.09
C ALA A 256 -18.21 14.54 -7.20
N LEU A 257 -18.88 14.06 -8.25
CA LEU A 257 -19.24 14.90 -9.42
C LEU A 257 -19.92 16.23 -9.08
N PRO A 258 -20.94 16.32 -8.20
CA PRO A 258 -21.56 17.60 -7.85
C PRO A 258 -20.61 18.60 -7.18
N TYR A 259 -19.58 18.10 -6.47
CA TYR A 259 -18.55 18.94 -5.84
C TYR A 259 -17.53 19.44 -6.84
N ILE A 260 -17.20 18.62 -7.84
CA ILE A 260 -16.18 18.91 -8.86
C ILE A 260 -16.66 19.96 -9.86
N GLN A 261 -17.93 20.00 -10.18
CA GLN A 261 -18.52 20.87 -11.23
C GLN A 261 -18.29 22.37 -11.01
N ASN A 262 -17.98 22.79 -9.81
CA ASN A 262 -17.81 24.20 -9.45
C ASN A 262 -16.37 24.70 -9.56
N TYR A 263 -15.40 23.83 -9.90
CA TYR A 263 -14.00 24.19 -10.03
C TYR A 263 -13.63 24.50 -11.49
N ASN A 264 -12.74 25.48 -11.66
CA ASN A 264 -12.25 25.91 -12.99
C ASN A 264 -11.23 24.90 -13.56
N ALA A 265 -10.45 24.25 -12.68
CA ALA A 265 -9.50 23.21 -13.05
C ALA A 265 -9.52 22.05 -12.02
N ILE A 266 -9.27 20.84 -12.53
CA ILE A 266 -9.27 19.60 -11.77
C ILE A 266 -7.95 18.87 -12.07
N HIS A 267 -7.22 18.49 -11.02
CA HIS A 267 -5.91 17.85 -11.09
C HIS A 267 -5.92 16.45 -10.50
#